data_cc05a4b0a59212e40dd52fba2990986e
#
_entry.id   cc05a4b0a59212e40dd52fba2990986e
#
_cell.length_a   1.000
_cell.length_b   1.000
_cell.length_c   1.000
_cell.angle_alpha   90.00
_cell.angle_beta   90.00
_cell.angle_gamma   90.00
#
_symmetry.space_group_name_H-M   'P 1'
#
loop_
_entity.id
_entity.type
_entity.pdbx_description
1 polymer ?
#
loop_
_entity_poly.entity_id
_entity_poly.type
_entity_poly.pdbx_seq_one_letter_code
_entity_poly.pdbx_strand_id
1 'polypeptide(L)'
;LLAKKMIEAGACAIQIENQVSDEKQCGHQDGKVTVPHSDFLAKINAVRYAFLELGIPNGIIVARTDSLGAGLTKQIAVTNEPGDLGDQYNSYLDCEEISAEELKNGDVIIKREGKLLRPKRLASNLFQFRAGTGEDRCVLDCITSLQNGADMIWIETEKPHVGQIKAMVDRIRDVIPNAKLVYNNSPSFNWTLNFRQQVFDKWTEEGKDTSAYDRDNLMSADYDDSELGNEADKMISSFQKDGSAHAGIFHHLITLPTYHTAALSTDNLAKGYFSREESMLAYVKGIQREEIRQGIACVKHQNMAGSDIGDNHKEYFAGDAALKASGEDNTMNQFNL
;
A
#
# COMPACT_ATOMS: atom_id res chain seq x y z
N LEU A 1 -2.15 -23.78 -1.64
CA LEU A 1 -0.91 -24.34 -1.10
C LEU A 1 -0.02 -23.28 -0.43
N LEU A 2 0.30 -22.12 -1.10
CA LEU A 2 1.17 -21.09 -0.55
C LEU A 2 0.59 -20.50 0.74
N ALA A 3 -0.68 -20.09 0.74
CA ALA A 3 -1.34 -19.55 1.92
C ALA A 3 -1.26 -20.53 3.11
N LYS A 4 -1.52 -21.81 2.88
CA LYS A 4 -1.42 -22.84 3.92
C LYS A 4 -0.02 -22.89 4.55
N LYS A 5 1.03 -22.88 3.73
CA LYS A 5 2.42 -22.86 4.23
C LYS A 5 2.76 -21.60 5.02
N MET A 6 2.25 -20.45 4.60
CA MET A 6 2.43 -19.20 5.34
C MET A 6 1.75 -19.24 6.71
N ILE A 7 0.54 -19.78 6.78
CA ILE A 7 -0.22 -19.94 8.02
C ILE A 7 0.48 -20.93 8.95
N GLU A 8 0.93 -22.08 8.42
CA GLU A 8 1.73 -23.06 9.18
C GLU A 8 3.03 -22.45 9.75
N ALA A 9 3.61 -21.47 9.03
CA ALA A 9 4.77 -20.71 9.50
C ALA A 9 4.43 -19.58 10.49
N GLY A 10 3.16 -19.41 10.87
CA GLY A 10 2.70 -18.45 11.88
C GLY A 10 2.06 -17.18 11.35
N ALA A 11 1.79 -17.06 10.04
CA ALA A 11 1.08 -15.92 9.52
C ALA A 11 -0.38 -15.91 10.01
N CYS A 12 -0.78 -14.85 10.75
CA CYS A 12 -2.14 -14.66 11.25
C CYS A 12 -2.98 -13.75 10.34
N ALA A 13 -2.35 -13.04 9.41
CA ALA A 13 -3.01 -12.21 8.40
C ALA A 13 -2.34 -12.40 7.03
N ILE A 14 -3.14 -12.43 5.97
CA ILE A 14 -2.66 -12.56 4.60
C ILE A 14 -3.31 -11.46 3.76
N GLN A 15 -2.49 -10.69 3.06
CA GLN A 15 -2.94 -9.75 2.04
C GLN A 15 -2.84 -10.42 0.68
N ILE A 16 -3.87 -10.23 -0.15
CA ILE A 16 -3.92 -10.73 -1.52
C ILE A 16 -4.44 -9.62 -2.47
N GLU A 17 -3.84 -9.49 -3.63
CA GLU A 17 -4.18 -8.47 -4.61
C GLU A 17 -4.65 -9.05 -5.94
N ASN A 18 -5.34 -8.22 -6.73
CA ASN A 18 -5.91 -8.62 -8.02
C ASN A 18 -5.00 -8.36 -9.23
N GLN A 19 -3.76 -7.92 -9.06
CA GLN A 19 -2.82 -7.83 -10.17
C GLN A 19 -2.36 -9.21 -10.65
N VAL A 20 -2.08 -9.31 -11.95
CA VAL A 20 -1.42 -10.48 -12.56
C VAL A 20 0.03 -10.53 -12.09
N SER A 21 0.49 -11.68 -11.57
CA SER A 21 1.80 -11.83 -10.95
C SER A 21 2.98 -11.53 -11.90
N ASP A 22 2.86 -11.98 -13.15
CA ASP A 22 3.93 -11.85 -14.17
C ASP A 22 4.08 -10.40 -14.67
N GLU A 23 3.05 -9.58 -14.47
CA GLU A 23 2.96 -8.20 -14.95
C GLU A 23 2.76 -7.23 -13.78
N LYS A 24 3.18 -7.65 -12.58
CA LYS A 24 3.06 -6.88 -11.34
C LYS A 24 3.83 -5.57 -11.42
N GLN A 25 3.13 -4.48 -11.17
CA GLN A 25 3.68 -3.13 -11.08
C GLN A 25 3.41 -2.49 -9.72
N CYS A 26 4.13 -1.40 -9.42
CA CYS A 26 3.82 -0.57 -8.26
C CYS A 26 2.38 -0.05 -8.37
N GLY A 27 1.66 -0.04 -7.25
CA GLY A 27 0.25 0.34 -7.21
C GLY A 27 -0.07 1.74 -7.73
N HIS A 28 0.94 2.62 -7.77
CA HIS A 28 0.81 4.00 -8.24
C HIS A 28 1.21 4.21 -9.71
N GLN A 29 1.62 3.15 -10.40
CA GLN A 29 1.99 3.18 -11.82
C GLN A 29 0.79 2.88 -12.72
N ASP A 30 0.82 3.47 -13.92
CA ASP A 30 -0.12 3.14 -14.99
C ASP A 30 0.20 1.79 -15.63
N GLY A 31 -0.76 1.27 -16.41
CA GLY A 31 -0.56 0.03 -17.15
C GLY A 31 -0.65 -1.25 -16.32
N LYS A 32 -1.21 -1.19 -15.12
CA LYS A 32 -1.49 -2.37 -14.31
C LYS A 32 -2.49 -3.29 -15.00
N VAL A 33 -2.25 -4.60 -14.86
CA VAL A 33 -3.08 -5.65 -15.44
C VAL A 33 -3.72 -6.47 -14.33
N THR A 34 -5.05 -6.57 -14.35
CA THR A 34 -5.78 -7.36 -13.36
C THR A 34 -6.05 -8.79 -13.85
N VAL A 35 -6.24 -9.70 -12.89
CA VAL A 35 -6.85 -11.02 -13.15
C VAL A 35 -8.36 -10.86 -13.33
N PRO A 36 -9.06 -11.83 -13.94
CA PRO A 36 -10.52 -11.85 -13.94
C PRO A 36 -11.06 -11.73 -12.52
N HIS A 37 -12.18 -11.02 -12.37
CA HIS A 37 -12.78 -10.79 -11.06
C HIS A 37 -13.14 -12.09 -10.34
N SER A 38 -13.73 -13.05 -11.06
CA SER A 38 -14.03 -14.39 -10.53
C SER A 38 -12.80 -15.13 -9.99
N ASP A 39 -11.65 -15.00 -10.67
CA ASP A 39 -10.39 -15.60 -10.24
C ASP A 39 -9.88 -14.95 -8.94
N PHE A 40 -10.05 -13.62 -8.82
CA PHE A 40 -9.68 -12.92 -7.60
C PHE A 40 -10.51 -13.41 -6.40
N LEU A 41 -11.83 -13.53 -6.57
CA LEU A 41 -12.72 -14.07 -5.54
C LEU A 41 -12.38 -15.52 -5.18
N ALA A 42 -12.09 -16.36 -6.19
CA ALA A 42 -11.66 -17.74 -5.95
C ALA A 42 -10.37 -17.83 -5.13
N LYS A 43 -9.42 -16.91 -5.34
CA LYS A 43 -8.19 -16.82 -4.54
C LYS A 43 -8.48 -16.41 -3.09
N ILE A 44 -9.38 -15.46 -2.85
CA ILE A 44 -9.82 -15.06 -1.50
C ILE A 44 -10.45 -16.25 -0.78
N ASN A 45 -11.37 -16.95 -1.44
CA ASN A 45 -11.99 -18.16 -0.90
C ASN A 45 -10.97 -19.26 -0.57
N ALA A 46 -9.98 -19.47 -1.43
CA ALA A 46 -8.92 -20.43 -1.20
C ALA A 46 -8.04 -20.10 0.02
N VAL A 47 -7.78 -18.81 0.27
CA VAL A 47 -7.05 -18.36 1.47
C VAL A 47 -7.91 -18.56 2.72
N ARG A 48 -9.20 -18.20 2.66
CA ARG A 48 -10.13 -18.43 3.77
C ARG A 48 -10.24 -19.91 4.12
N TYR A 49 -10.35 -20.77 3.10
CA TYR A 49 -10.40 -22.20 3.28
C TYR A 49 -9.11 -22.73 3.94
N ALA A 50 -7.94 -22.21 3.58
CA ALA A 50 -6.67 -22.62 4.20
C ALA A 50 -6.63 -22.28 5.70
N PHE A 51 -7.14 -21.12 6.13
CA PHE A 51 -7.29 -20.80 7.55
C PHE A 51 -8.24 -21.75 8.27
N LEU A 52 -9.38 -22.04 7.67
CA LEU A 52 -10.37 -22.95 8.28
C LEU A 52 -9.84 -24.38 8.39
N GLU A 53 -9.17 -24.89 7.36
CA GLU A 53 -8.57 -26.23 7.34
C GLU A 53 -7.53 -26.41 8.45
N LEU A 54 -6.79 -25.34 8.77
CA LEU A 54 -5.78 -25.36 9.84
C LEU A 54 -6.36 -25.02 11.24
N GLY A 55 -7.67 -24.89 11.36
CA GLY A 55 -8.33 -24.61 12.64
C GLY A 55 -8.13 -23.18 13.15
N ILE A 56 -7.86 -22.21 12.25
CA ILE A 56 -7.63 -20.79 12.57
C ILE A 56 -8.79 -19.95 11.99
N PRO A 57 -9.99 -20.00 12.56
CA PRO A 57 -11.16 -19.34 11.98
C PRO A 57 -11.09 -17.81 12.00
N ASN A 58 -10.25 -17.25 12.86
CA ASN A 58 -10.04 -15.81 13.05
C ASN A 58 -8.83 -15.25 12.28
N GLY A 59 -8.25 -16.01 11.35
CA GLY A 59 -7.22 -15.51 10.46
C GLY A 59 -7.75 -14.37 9.57
N ILE A 60 -6.97 -13.32 9.40
CA ILE A 60 -7.38 -12.09 8.72
C ILE A 60 -6.99 -12.14 7.24
N ILE A 61 -7.91 -11.79 6.37
CA ILE A 61 -7.68 -11.63 4.93
C ILE A 61 -7.91 -10.18 4.54
N VAL A 62 -6.87 -9.55 3.99
CA VAL A 62 -6.94 -8.21 3.41
C VAL A 62 -6.98 -8.35 1.88
N ALA A 63 -8.11 -7.99 1.28
CA ALA A 63 -8.27 -7.98 -0.17
C ALA A 63 -7.85 -6.63 -0.73
N ARG A 64 -6.73 -6.59 -1.46
CA ARG A 64 -6.24 -5.38 -2.13
C ARG A 64 -6.75 -5.32 -3.56
N THR A 65 -7.35 -4.20 -3.93
CA THR A 65 -7.70 -3.87 -5.30
C THR A 65 -6.82 -2.79 -5.89
N ASP A 66 -6.30 -3.05 -7.07
CA ASP A 66 -5.54 -2.11 -7.90
C ASP A 66 -6.40 -1.60 -9.07
N SER A 67 -7.69 -1.88 -9.10
CA SER A 67 -8.60 -1.59 -10.21
C SER A 67 -8.77 -0.11 -10.49
N LEU A 68 -8.53 0.77 -9.52
CA LEU A 68 -8.61 2.22 -9.73
C LEU A 68 -7.69 2.69 -10.86
N GLY A 69 -6.41 2.32 -10.81
CA GLY A 69 -5.41 2.65 -11.84
C GLY A 69 -5.16 1.56 -12.88
N ALA A 70 -5.90 0.42 -12.86
CA ALA A 70 -5.72 -0.66 -13.81
C ALA A 70 -6.63 -0.49 -15.03
N GLY A 71 -6.05 -0.23 -16.19
CA GLY A 71 -6.77 -0.13 -17.46
C GLY A 71 -6.91 -1.44 -18.22
N LEU A 72 -6.23 -2.50 -17.79
CA LEU A 72 -6.06 -3.73 -18.57
C LEU A 72 -6.41 -4.98 -17.75
N THR A 73 -6.83 -6.04 -18.44
CA THR A 73 -6.94 -7.40 -17.87
C THR A 73 -6.37 -8.43 -18.84
N LYS A 74 -5.74 -9.47 -18.29
CA LYS A 74 -5.09 -10.53 -19.07
C LYS A 74 -6.09 -11.51 -19.66
N GLN A 75 -7.14 -11.79 -18.93
CA GLN A 75 -8.18 -12.74 -19.31
C GLN A 75 -9.56 -12.18 -18.97
N ILE A 76 -10.56 -12.70 -19.63
CA ILE A 76 -11.97 -12.45 -19.35
C ILE A 76 -12.70 -13.78 -19.20
N ALA A 77 -13.73 -13.82 -18.37
CA ALA A 77 -14.56 -15.00 -18.24
C ALA A 77 -15.36 -15.20 -19.53
N VAL A 78 -15.35 -16.41 -20.06
CA VAL A 78 -16.06 -16.78 -21.29
C VAL A 78 -17.47 -17.23 -20.92
N THR A 79 -18.46 -16.83 -21.73
CA THR A 79 -19.84 -17.29 -21.63
C THR A 79 -20.24 -17.97 -22.91
N ASN A 80 -21.15 -18.94 -22.81
CA ASN A 80 -21.71 -19.64 -23.96
C ASN A 80 -23.04 -19.02 -24.44
N GLU A 81 -23.66 -18.20 -23.60
CA GLU A 81 -24.96 -17.61 -23.84
C GLU A 81 -24.84 -16.10 -24.11
N PRO A 82 -25.32 -15.60 -25.24
CA PRO A 82 -25.31 -14.16 -25.52
C PRO A 82 -26.06 -13.37 -24.45
N GLY A 83 -25.36 -12.41 -23.90
CA GLY A 83 -25.87 -11.53 -22.83
C GLY A 83 -25.60 -12.01 -21.42
N ASP A 84 -25.07 -13.21 -21.23
CA ASP A 84 -24.43 -13.59 -19.99
C ASP A 84 -23.08 -12.88 -19.90
N LEU A 85 -22.81 -12.23 -18.78
CA LEU A 85 -21.54 -11.51 -18.56
C LEU A 85 -20.38 -12.46 -18.25
N GLY A 86 -20.66 -13.68 -17.78
CA GLY A 86 -19.66 -14.65 -17.32
C GLY A 86 -18.89 -14.16 -16.09
N ASP A 87 -18.51 -12.91 -16.09
CA ASP A 87 -17.89 -12.19 -14.98
C ASP A 87 -18.44 -10.77 -14.93
N GLN A 88 -18.71 -10.25 -13.73
CA GLN A 88 -19.26 -8.90 -13.54
C GLN A 88 -18.40 -7.80 -14.18
N TYR A 89 -17.08 -8.01 -14.28
CA TYR A 89 -16.16 -7.07 -14.90
C TYR A 89 -16.27 -6.99 -16.41
N ASN A 90 -16.82 -8.00 -17.06
CA ASN A 90 -17.01 -7.96 -18.51
C ASN A 90 -17.87 -6.75 -18.93
N SER A 91 -18.79 -6.28 -18.08
CA SER A 91 -19.60 -5.09 -18.32
C SER A 91 -18.78 -3.78 -18.44
N TYR A 92 -17.57 -3.76 -17.90
CA TYR A 92 -16.68 -2.58 -17.91
C TYR A 92 -15.66 -2.60 -19.06
N LEU A 93 -15.61 -3.67 -19.86
CA LEU A 93 -14.67 -3.79 -20.96
C LEU A 93 -14.98 -2.80 -22.09
N ASP A 94 -13.93 -2.34 -22.77
CA ASP A 94 -14.04 -1.68 -24.07
C ASP A 94 -14.41 -2.73 -25.12
N CYS A 95 -15.44 -2.42 -25.92
CA CYS A 95 -16.06 -3.36 -26.84
C CYS A 95 -16.25 -2.74 -28.22
N GLU A 96 -16.33 -3.59 -29.21
CA GLU A 96 -16.85 -3.27 -30.55
C GLU A 96 -18.29 -3.76 -30.69
N GLU A 97 -19.10 -3.00 -31.42
CA GLU A 97 -20.45 -3.45 -31.81
C GLU A 97 -20.34 -4.46 -32.94
N ILE A 98 -21.06 -5.57 -32.82
CA ILE A 98 -21.10 -6.63 -33.85
C ILE A 98 -22.53 -6.95 -34.27
N SER A 99 -22.68 -7.46 -35.47
CA SER A 99 -23.94 -8.02 -35.93
C SER A 99 -24.12 -9.48 -35.46
N ALA A 100 -25.35 -10.00 -35.59
CA ALA A 100 -25.63 -11.39 -35.24
C ALA A 100 -24.87 -12.41 -36.15
N GLU A 101 -24.57 -12.00 -37.38
CA GLU A 101 -23.81 -12.81 -38.34
C GLU A 101 -22.31 -12.90 -38.01
N GLU A 102 -21.78 -11.92 -37.25
CA GLU A 102 -20.39 -11.85 -36.86
C GLU A 102 -20.09 -12.66 -35.58
N LEU A 103 -21.11 -13.22 -34.92
CA LEU A 103 -20.96 -14.07 -33.77
C LEU A 103 -20.13 -15.31 -34.05
N LYS A 104 -19.12 -15.55 -33.23
CA LYS A 104 -18.28 -16.75 -33.29
C LYS A 104 -18.50 -17.61 -32.05
N ASN A 105 -18.35 -18.91 -32.20
CA ASN A 105 -18.41 -19.82 -31.07
C ASN A 105 -17.27 -19.51 -30.08
N GLY A 106 -17.62 -19.30 -28.81
CA GLY A 106 -16.70 -18.95 -27.75
C GLY A 106 -16.48 -17.44 -27.56
N ASP A 107 -17.20 -16.59 -28.33
CA ASP A 107 -17.19 -15.14 -28.06
C ASP A 107 -17.87 -14.83 -26.71
N VAL A 108 -17.28 -13.92 -25.98
CA VAL A 108 -17.95 -13.25 -24.83
C VAL A 108 -18.79 -12.12 -25.40
N ILE A 109 -20.09 -12.19 -25.24
CA ILE A 109 -21.04 -11.22 -25.78
C ILE A 109 -21.69 -10.43 -24.65
N ILE A 110 -21.53 -9.13 -24.71
CA ILE A 110 -22.13 -8.18 -23.77
C ILE A 110 -23.28 -7.49 -24.46
N LYS A 111 -24.47 -7.52 -23.86
CA LYS A 111 -25.62 -6.74 -24.30
C LYS A 111 -25.67 -5.41 -23.57
N ARG A 112 -25.61 -4.31 -24.29
CA ARG A 112 -25.74 -2.97 -23.76
C ARG A 112 -26.58 -2.11 -24.67
N GLU A 113 -27.63 -1.50 -24.12
CA GLU A 113 -28.55 -0.63 -24.87
C GLU A 113 -29.13 -1.30 -26.13
N GLY A 114 -29.43 -2.60 -26.05
CA GLY A 114 -29.98 -3.39 -27.16
C GLY A 114 -28.94 -3.81 -28.21
N LYS A 115 -27.67 -3.46 -28.05
CA LYS A 115 -26.59 -3.81 -28.98
C LYS A 115 -25.85 -5.05 -28.54
N LEU A 116 -25.33 -5.81 -29.49
CA LEU A 116 -24.40 -6.90 -29.25
C LEU A 116 -22.98 -6.34 -29.30
N LEU A 117 -22.23 -6.55 -28.25
CA LEU A 117 -20.88 -6.03 -28.10
C LEU A 117 -19.90 -7.18 -27.84
N ARG A 118 -18.76 -7.13 -28.49
CA ARG A 118 -17.65 -8.04 -28.26
C ARG A 118 -16.47 -7.28 -27.65
N PRO A 119 -15.85 -7.76 -26.54
CA PRO A 119 -14.67 -7.13 -25.96
C PRO A 119 -13.52 -7.04 -26.98
N LYS A 120 -12.91 -5.87 -27.08
CA LYS A 120 -11.75 -5.66 -27.95
C LYS A 120 -10.51 -6.31 -27.34
N ARG A 121 -9.86 -7.15 -28.14
CA ARG A 121 -8.57 -7.75 -27.80
C ARG A 121 -7.45 -6.94 -28.41
N LEU A 122 -6.51 -6.48 -27.58
CA LEU A 122 -5.36 -5.72 -28.02
C LEU A 122 -4.30 -6.63 -28.68
N ALA A 123 -3.37 -6.03 -29.43
CA ALA A 123 -2.24 -6.76 -30.04
C ALA A 123 -1.36 -7.47 -29.00
N SER A 124 -1.31 -6.96 -27.77
CA SER A 124 -0.67 -7.59 -26.61
C SER A 124 -1.40 -8.81 -26.04
N ASN A 125 -2.53 -9.20 -26.63
CA ASN A 125 -3.47 -10.21 -26.13
C ASN A 125 -4.19 -9.83 -24.82
N LEU A 126 -4.08 -8.60 -24.38
CA LEU A 126 -4.82 -8.06 -23.23
C LEU A 126 -6.16 -7.49 -23.69
N PHE A 127 -7.08 -7.36 -22.74
CA PHE A 127 -8.34 -6.64 -22.91
C PHE A 127 -8.27 -5.31 -22.16
N GLN A 128 -8.94 -4.30 -22.68
CA GLN A 128 -8.96 -2.96 -22.10
C GLN A 128 -10.28 -2.70 -21.41
N PHE A 129 -10.22 -2.07 -20.25
CA PHE A 129 -11.40 -1.51 -19.60
C PHE A 129 -11.74 -0.12 -20.17
N ARG A 130 -13.02 0.24 -20.15
CA ARG A 130 -13.46 1.59 -20.53
C ARG A 130 -12.89 2.62 -19.55
N ALA A 131 -12.45 3.75 -20.09
CA ALA A 131 -11.98 4.88 -19.29
C ALA A 131 -13.06 5.33 -18.28
N GLY A 132 -12.65 5.78 -17.11
CA GLY A 132 -13.55 6.26 -16.06
C GLY A 132 -14.27 5.18 -15.24
N THR A 133 -14.00 3.89 -15.49
CA THR A 133 -14.65 2.78 -14.75
C THR A 133 -13.85 2.27 -13.55
N GLY A 134 -12.70 2.89 -13.25
CA GLY A 134 -11.80 2.42 -12.19
C GLY A 134 -12.44 2.42 -10.80
N GLU A 135 -13.13 3.48 -10.42
CA GLU A 135 -13.79 3.57 -9.12
C GLU A 135 -14.92 2.54 -8.98
N ASP A 136 -15.75 2.36 -10.02
CA ASP A 136 -16.83 1.38 -10.00
C ASP A 136 -16.30 -0.04 -9.83
N ARG A 137 -15.20 -0.36 -10.51
CA ARG A 137 -14.53 -1.66 -10.39
C ARG A 137 -13.91 -1.84 -9.01
N CYS A 138 -13.29 -0.79 -8.44
CA CYS A 138 -12.80 -0.83 -7.07
C CYS A 138 -13.90 -1.10 -6.05
N VAL A 139 -15.02 -0.40 -6.16
CA VAL A 139 -16.17 -0.59 -5.26
C VAL A 139 -16.72 -2.01 -5.40
N LEU A 140 -16.86 -2.52 -6.64
CA LEU A 140 -17.28 -3.90 -6.89
C LEU A 140 -16.33 -4.92 -6.27
N ASP A 141 -15.01 -4.76 -6.46
CA ASP A 141 -13.99 -5.63 -5.84
C ASP A 141 -14.12 -5.67 -4.33
N CYS A 142 -14.27 -4.51 -3.71
CA CYS A 142 -14.35 -4.40 -2.26
C CYS A 142 -15.59 -5.10 -1.70
N ILE A 143 -16.77 -4.81 -2.27
CA ILE A 143 -18.04 -5.41 -1.83
C ILE A 143 -17.99 -6.93 -1.99
N THR A 144 -17.63 -7.41 -3.17
CA THR A 144 -17.62 -8.84 -3.47
C THR A 144 -16.54 -9.59 -2.71
N SER A 145 -15.38 -8.97 -2.48
CA SER A 145 -14.32 -9.55 -1.64
C SER A 145 -14.77 -9.78 -0.20
N LEU A 146 -15.42 -8.77 0.41
CA LEU A 146 -15.97 -8.89 1.76
C LEU A 146 -17.07 -9.95 1.83
N GLN A 147 -17.93 -10.05 0.81
CA GLN A 147 -18.97 -11.10 0.72
C GLN A 147 -18.39 -12.50 0.53
N ASN A 148 -17.16 -12.60 0.00
CA ASN A 148 -16.47 -13.86 -0.28
C ASN A 148 -15.33 -14.19 0.70
N GLY A 149 -15.37 -13.63 1.91
CA GLY A 149 -14.51 -14.08 3.00
C GLY A 149 -13.28 -13.22 3.29
N ALA A 150 -13.12 -12.05 2.67
CA ALA A 150 -12.19 -11.05 3.14
C ALA A 150 -12.72 -10.36 4.40
N ASP A 151 -11.82 -9.95 5.30
CA ASP A 151 -12.16 -9.24 6.54
C ASP A 151 -11.98 -7.74 6.39
N MET A 152 -11.04 -7.35 5.54
CA MET A 152 -10.69 -5.96 5.27
C MET A 152 -10.41 -5.78 3.79
N ILE A 153 -10.55 -4.54 3.32
CA ILE A 153 -10.26 -4.15 1.95
C ILE A 153 -9.09 -3.14 1.94
N TRP A 154 -8.34 -3.14 0.85
CA TRP A 154 -7.29 -2.17 0.58
C TRP A 154 -7.47 -1.65 -0.84
N ILE A 155 -7.81 -0.37 -0.96
CA ILE A 155 -7.89 0.33 -2.24
C ILE A 155 -6.52 0.99 -2.49
N GLU A 156 -5.86 0.60 -3.56
CA GLU A 156 -4.64 1.28 -4.00
C GLU A 156 -5.01 2.52 -4.82
N THR A 157 -4.71 3.69 -4.27
CA THR A 157 -4.99 4.99 -4.90
C THR A 157 -3.77 5.57 -5.59
N GLU A 158 -3.97 6.48 -6.53
CA GLU A 158 -2.88 7.22 -7.21
C GLU A 158 -2.39 8.40 -6.39
N LYS A 159 -3.22 8.90 -5.49
CA LYS A 159 -2.97 10.09 -4.66
C LYS A 159 -3.48 9.87 -3.24
N PRO A 160 -2.85 10.50 -2.23
CA PRO A 160 -3.38 10.53 -0.88
C PRO A 160 -4.47 11.62 -0.76
N HIS A 161 -5.72 11.26 -1.11
CA HIS A 161 -6.85 12.19 -1.11
C HIS A 161 -8.02 11.63 -0.28
N VAL A 162 -8.21 12.15 0.95
CA VAL A 162 -9.23 11.66 1.90
C VAL A 162 -10.64 11.69 1.32
N GLY A 163 -10.98 12.76 0.58
CA GLY A 163 -12.31 12.89 -0.04
C GLY A 163 -12.61 11.82 -1.09
N GLN A 164 -11.64 11.47 -1.95
CA GLN A 164 -11.79 10.41 -2.93
C GLN A 164 -11.97 9.04 -2.24
N ILE A 165 -11.13 8.77 -1.24
CA ILE A 165 -11.23 7.51 -0.47
C ILE A 165 -12.60 7.42 0.19
N LYS A 166 -13.05 8.52 0.83
CA LYS A 166 -14.35 8.59 1.48
C LYS A 166 -15.50 8.29 0.52
N ALA A 167 -15.51 8.89 -0.66
CA ALA A 167 -16.55 8.70 -1.66
C ALA A 167 -16.71 7.22 -2.07
N MET A 168 -15.60 6.51 -2.27
CA MET A 168 -15.63 5.07 -2.55
C MET A 168 -16.09 4.26 -1.35
N VAL A 169 -15.60 4.59 -0.15
CA VAL A 169 -15.96 3.86 1.08
C VAL A 169 -17.42 4.06 1.45
N ASP A 170 -17.98 5.23 1.24
CA ASP A 170 -19.43 5.48 1.46
C ASP A 170 -20.25 4.53 0.57
N ARG A 171 -19.94 4.42 -0.73
CA ARG A 171 -20.61 3.47 -1.65
C ARG A 171 -20.47 2.01 -1.22
N ILE A 172 -19.32 1.63 -0.67
CA ILE A 172 -19.10 0.28 -0.15
C ILE A 172 -19.95 0.05 1.10
N ARG A 173 -20.04 1.04 1.99
CA ARG A 173 -20.78 0.97 3.25
C ARG A 173 -22.30 1.03 3.08
N ASP A 174 -22.78 1.55 1.98
CA ASP A 174 -24.20 1.43 1.61
C ASP A 174 -24.64 -0.04 1.48
N VAL A 175 -23.71 -0.93 1.13
CA VAL A 175 -23.94 -2.38 0.99
C VAL A 175 -23.41 -3.16 2.19
N ILE A 176 -22.23 -2.80 2.71
CA ILE A 176 -21.56 -3.45 3.85
C ILE A 176 -21.20 -2.40 4.90
N PRO A 177 -22.13 -2.07 5.81
CA PRO A 177 -22.01 -0.94 6.74
C PRO A 177 -20.76 -0.93 7.63
N ASN A 178 -20.22 -2.10 7.94
CA ASN A 178 -19.04 -2.26 8.80
C ASN A 178 -17.73 -2.51 8.02
N ALA A 179 -17.69 -2.19 6.73
CA ALA A 179 -16.48 -2.35 5.92
C ALA A 179 -15.30 -1.56 6.53
N LYS A 180 -14.15 -2.25 6.65
CA LYS A 180 -12.91 -1.72 7.21
C LYS A 180 -11.88 -1.59 6.09
N LEU A 181 -11.28 -0.42 5.99
CA LEU A 181 -10.25 -0.14 4.98
C LEU A 181 -8.85 -0.20 5.60
N VAL A 182 -7.95 -0.87 4.91
CA VAL A 182 -6.50 -0.75 5.07
C VAL A 182 -6.01 0.26 4.05
N TYR A 183 -5.12 1.16 4.44
CA TYR A 183 -4.57 2.15 3.54
C TYR A 183 -3.04 2.22 3.61
N ASN A 184 -2.41 2.28 2.44
CA ASN A 184 -0.97 2.45 2.30
C ASN A 184 -0.60 3.93 2.22
N ASN A 185 0.00 4.46 3.28
CA ASN A 185 0.64 5.78 3.27
C ASN A 185 1.98 5.66 2.53
N SER A 186 1.90 5.47 1.22
CA SER A 186 3.05 5.10 0.41
C SER A 186 4.11 6.19 0.34
N PRO A 187 5.40 5.87 0.54
CA PRO A 187 6.49 6.79 0.24
C PRO A 187 6.70 7.03 -1.26
N SER A 188 6.00 6.30 -2.13
CA SER A 188 5.96 6.58 -3.58
C SER A 188 5.12 7.81 -3.93
N PHE A 189 4.23 8.25 -3.05
CA PHE A 189 3.57 9.54 -3.20
C PHE A 189 4.57 10.67 -2.96
N ASN A 190 4.55 11.68 -3.81
CA ASN A 190 5.12 12.96 -3.45
C ASN A 190 4.13 13.69 -2.54
N TRP A 191 4.23 13.46 -1.22
CA TRP A 191 3.31 13.99 -0.22
C TRP A 191 3.24 15.52 -0.29
N THR A 192 4.38 16.20 -0.30
CA THR A 192 4.46 17.66 -0.37
C THR A 192 3.72 18.19 -1.61
N LEU A 193 4.05 17.68 -2.80
CA LEU A 193 3.42 18.12 -4.03
C LEU A 193 1.91 17.88 -4.03
N ASN A 194 1.48 16.67 -3.65
CA ASN A 194 0.06 16.31 -3.65
C ASN A 194 -0.78 17.20 -2.73
N PHE A 195 -0.27 17.52 -1.54
CA PHE A 195 -1.03 18.33 -0.59
C PHE A 195 -0.96 19.82 -0.93
N ARG A 196 0.16 20.32 -1.42
CA ARG A 196 0.24 21.68 -1.94
C ARG A 196 -0.69 21.90 -3.14
N GLN A 197 -0.81 20.94 -4.04
CA GLN A 197 -1.80 20.98 -5.12
C GLN A 197 -3.23 21.01 -4.60
N GLN A 198 -3.58 20.15 -3.63
CA GLN A 198 -4.91 20.14 -3.02
C GLN A 198 -5.26 21.49 -2.36
N VAL A 199 -4.31 22.09 -1.63
CA VAL A 199 -4.49 23.43 -1.03
C VAL A 199 -4.65 24.50 -2.11
N PHE A 200 -3.78 24.50 -3.11
CA PHE A 200 -3.82 25.45 -4.22
C PHE A 200 -5.14 25.39 -4.98
N ASP A 201 -5.58 24.19 -5.34
CA ASP A 201 -6.83 23.99 -6.09
C ASP A 201 -8.04 24.41 -5.23
N LYS A 202 -8.09 24.05 -3.95
CA LYS A 202 -9.10 24.48 -2.98
C LYS A 202 -9.17 26.02 -2.89
N TRP A 203 -8.03 26.69 -2.72
CA TRP A 203 -7.98 28.14 -2.62
C TRP A 203 -8.45 28.82 -3.92
N THR A 204 -8.10 28.24 -5.07
CA THR A 204 -8.56 28.74 -6.38
C THR A 204 -10.09 28.63 -6.49
N GLU A 205 -10.68 27.50 -6.08
CA GLU A 205 -12.13 27.30 -6.06
C GLU A 205 -12.85 28.24 -5.08
N GLU A 206 -12.23 28.53 -3.94
CA GLU A 206 -12.74 29.49 -2.95
C GLU A 206 -12.53 30.94 -3.35
N GLY A 207 -11.84 31.24 -4.48
CA GLY A 207 -11.54 32.59 -4.96
C GLY A 207 -10.46 33.31 -4.14
N LYS A 208 -9.65 32.60 -3.39
CA LYS A 208 -8.48 33.14 -2.68
C LYS A 208 -7.38 33.51 -3.69
N ASP A 209 -6.66 34.59 -3.42
CA ASP A 209 -5.51 34.99 -4.24
C ASP A 209 -4.38 33.95 -4.14
N THR A 210 -4.07 33.31 -5.25
CA THR A 210 -2.99 32.35 -5.40
C THR A 210 -1.83 32.87 -6.25
N SER A 211 -1.83 34.14 -6.62
CA SER A 211 -0.83 34.76 -7.53
C SER A 211 0.60 34.71 -7.01
N ALA A 212 0.79 34.57 -5.71
CA ALA A 212 2.11 34.41 -5.08
C ALA A 212 2.73 33.02 -5.30
N TYR A 213 1.99 32.04 -5.85
CA TYR A 213 2.40 30.65 -5.98
C TYR A 213 2.36 30.21 -7.44
N ASP A 214 3.46 29.58 -7.89
CA ASP A 214 3.54 28.99 -9.21
C ASP A 214 3.04 27.54 -9.16
N ARG A 215 1.89 27.29 -9.79
CA ARG A 215 1.26 25.96 -9.82
C ARG A 215 2.17 24.87 -10.44
N ASP A 216 3.02 25.25 -11.37
CA ASP A 216 3.94 24.31 -12.04
C ASP A 216 5.21 24.07 -11.21
N ASN A 217 5.44 24.87 -10.16
CA ASN A 217 6.63 24.77 -9.30
C ASN A 217 6.30 24.69 -7.80
N LEU A 218 5.24 24.00 -7.43
CA LEU A 218 4.81 23.86 -6.01
C LEU A 218 5.83 23.14 -5.12
N MET A 219 6.86 22.51 -5.70
CA MET A 219 7.96 21.89 -4.97
C MET A 219 9.07 22.86 -4.56
N SER A 220 8.99 24.17 -4.90
CA SER A 220 9.99 25.14 -4.46
C SER A 220 10.13 25.14 -2.94
N ALA A 221 11.39 25.14 -2.47
CA ALA A 221 11.71 25.31 -1.05
C ALA A 221 11.27 26.67 -0.50
N ASP A 222 11.08 27.67 -1.36
CA ASP A 222 10.56 29.00 -0.97
C ASP A 222 9.14 28.92 -0.40
N TYR A 223 8.43 27.82 -0.67
CA TYR A 223 7.07 27.61 -0.16
C TYR A 223 7.01 26.78 1.13
N ASP A 224 8.14 26.28 1.67
CA ASP A 224 8.14 25.43 2.86
C ASP A 224 7.54 26.13 4.09
N ASP A 225 7.90 27.41 4.31
CA ASP A 225 7.38 28.21 5.41
C ASP A 225 6.23 29.18 4.97
N SER A 226 5.73 29.04 3.75
CA SER A 226 4.63 29.85 3.24
C SER A 226 3.28 29.44 3.84
N GLU A 227 2.25 30.27 3.66
CA GLU A 227 0.89 29.93 4.10
C GLU A 227 0.39 28.66 3.41
N LEU A 228 0.68 28.47 2.12
CA LEU A 228 0.35 27.27 1.34
C LEU A 228 1.09 26.05 1.87
N GLY A 229 2.39 26.16 2.11
CA GLY A 229 3.20 25.08 2.67
C GLY A 229 2.72 24.66 4.05
N ASN A 230 2.50 25.62 4.94
CA ASN A 230 2.00 25.36 6.30
C ASN A 230 0.60 24.73 6.31
N GLU A 231 -0.32 25.11 5.40
CA GLU A 231 -1.64 24.46 5.30
C GLU A 231 -1.50 23.03 4.77
N ALA A 232 -0.65 22.80 3.77
CA ALA A 232 -0.35 21.48 3.25
C ALA A 232 0.25 20.56 4.33
N ASP A 233 1.20 21.04 5.13
CA ASP A 233 1.83 20.29 6.22
C ASP A 233 0.83 19.93 7.33
N LYS A 234 -0.11 20.81 7.64
CA LYS A 234 -1.22 20.49 8.54
C LYS A 234 -2.08 19.35 8.00
N MET A 235 -2.39 19.38 6.70
CA MET A 235 -3.16 18.28 6.06
C MET A 235 -2.38 16.98 6.08
N ILE A 236 -1.07 16.99 5.82
CA ILE A 236 -0.21 15.80 5.91
C ILE A 236 -0.23 15.26 7.34
N SER A 237 -0.03 16.11 8.33
CA SER A 237 0.03 15.70 9.74
C SER A 237 -1.30 15.15 10.27
N SER A 238 -2.43 15.63 9.74
CA SER A 238 -3.77 15.15 10.11
C SER A 238 -4.26 13.98 9.27
N PHE A 239 -3.59 13.62 8.17
CA PHE A 239 -4.09 12.68 7.15
C PHE A 239 -4.56 11.34 7.74
N GLN A 240 -3.79 10.74 8.63
CA GLN A 240 -4.17 9.47 9.24
C GLN A 240 -5.41 9.61 10.13
N LYS A 241 -5.48 10.69 10.92
CA LYS A 241 -6.63 11.00 11.78
C LYS A 241 -7.89 11.24 10.94
N ASP A 242 -7.77 12.06 9.91
CA ASP A 242 -8.87 12.41 9.02
C ASP A 242 -9.33 11.21 8.19
N GLY A 243 -8.39 10.43 7.68
CA GLY A 243 -8.66 9.17 7.00
C GLY A 243 -9.43 8.18 7.87
N SER A 244 -9.04 8.04 9.13
CA SER A 244 -9.73 7.16 10.08
C SER A 244 -11.11 7.70 10.44
N ALA A 245 -11.24 8.99 10.71
CA ALA A 245 -12.50 9.60 11.16
C ALA A 245 -13.53 9.72 10.03
N HIS A 246 -13.10 10.02 8.80
CA HIS A 246 -14.00 10.41 7.72
C HIS A 246 -14.02 9.45 6.52
N ALA A 247 -12.94 8.70 6.29
CA ALA A 247 -12.81 7.81 5.13
C ALA A 247 -12.79 6.32 5.49
N GLY A 248 -13.09 5.96 6.74
CA GLY A 248 -13.21 4.57 7.16
C GLY A 248 -11.91 3.76 7.17
N ILE A 249 -10.75 4.44 7.19
CA ILE A 249 -9.47 3.76 7.28
C ILE A 249 -9.29 3.25 8.71
N PHE A 250 -9.29 1.93 8.84
CA PHE A 250 -9.15 1.24 10.12
C PHE A 250 -7.68 0.93 10.45
N HIS A 251 -6.88 0.65 9.42
CA HIS A 251 -5.47 0.30 9.54
C HIS A 251 -4.63 1.06 8.54
N HIS A 252 -3.72 1.89 9.05
CA HIS A 252 -2.72 2.58 8.24
C HIS A 252 -1.40 1.80 8.25
N LEU A 253 -0.78 1.66 7.12
CA LEU A 253 0.58 1.15 7.00
C LEU A 253 1.42 2.12 6.16
N ILE A 254 2.72 2.08 6.37
CA ILE A 254 3.70 2.75 5.51
C ILE A 254 4.66 1.69 4.99
N THR A 255 4.83 1.63 3.68
CA THR A 255 5.77 0.73 3.04
C THR A 255 7.16 1.35 3.00
N LEU A 256 8.22 0.51 3.12
CA LEU A 256 9.62 0.91 2.96
C LEU A 256 10.16 2.04 3.88
N PRO A 257 9.60 2.33 5.07
CA PRO A 257 10.12 3.43 5.89
C PRO A 257 11.56 3.16 6.33
N THR A 258 11.85 1.94 6.74
CA THR A 258 13.19 1.51 7.15
C THR A 258 14.20 1.58 6.01
N TYR A 259 13.78 1.20 4.79
CA TYR A 259 14.62 1.30 3.59
C TYR A 259 15.05 2.76 3.33
N HIS A 260 14.10 3.70 3.30
CA HIS A 260 14.40 5.10 3.03
C HIS A 260 15.23 5.74 4.16
N THR A 261 14.91 5.42 5.41
CA THR A 261 15.67 5.90 6.57
C THR A 261 17.11 5.38 6.53
N ALA A 262 17.30 4.08 6.30
CA ALA A 262 18.62 3.49 6.20
C ALA A 262 19.43 4.07 5.02
N ALA A 263 18.78 4.22 3.84
CA ALA A 263 19.43 4.78 2.66
C ALA A 263 19.93 6.21 2.91
N LEU A 264 19.06 7.09 3.44
CA LEU A 264 19.41 8.48 3.74
C LEU A 264 20.53 8.58 4.79
N SER A 265 20.41 7.84 5.89
CA SER A 265 21.39 7.86 6.97
C SER A 265 22.75 7.32 6.53
N THR A 266 22.75 6.24 5.73
CA THR A 266 23.98 5.65 5.19
C THR A 266 24.65 6.56 4.19
N ASP A 267 23.90 7.20 3.28
CA ASP A 267 24.43 8.17 2.32
C ASP A 267 25.06 9.39 3.02
N ASN A 268 24.39 9.94 4.03
CA ASN A 268 24.89 11.05 4.82
C ASN A 268 26.17 10.68 5.58
N LEU A 269 26.23 9.48 6.17
CA LEU A 269 27.43 8.96 6.83
C LEU A 269 28.59 8.81 5.83
N ALA A 270 28.33 8.19 4.66
CA ALA A 270 29.37 8.00 3.66
C ALA A 270 29.92 9.32 3.12
N LYS A 271 29.06 10.30 2.86
CA LYS A 271 29.46 11.66 2.47
C LYS A 271 30.30 12.35 3.55
N GLY A 272 29.91 12.25 4.79
CA GLY A 272 30.66 12.80 5.91
C GLY A 272 32.02 12.14 6.09
N TYR A 273 32.01 10.81 6.06
CA TYR A 273 33.21 10.00 6.29
C TYR A 273 34.30 10.20 5.22
N PHE A 274 33.90 10.18 3.94
CA PHE A 274 34.84 10.22 2.83
C PHE A 274 34.94 11.59 2.15
N SER A 275 33.81 12.19 1.73
CA SER A 275 33.82 13.40 0.91
C SER A 275 34.13 14.67 1.71
N ARG A 276 33.69 14.75 2.98
CA ARG A 276 34.01 15.85 3.88
C ARG A 276 35.22 15.58 4.78
N GLU A 277 35.86 14.43 4.62
CA GLU A 277 37.07 14.03 5.35
C GLU A 277 36.88 14.05 6.90
N GLU A 278 35.67 13.91 7.40
CA GLU A 278 35.37 13.92 8.83
C GLU A 278 35.69 12.57 9.50
N SER A 279 35.88 11.49 8.72
CA SER A 279 36.20 10.15 9.21
C SER A 279 35.22 9.69 10.32
N MET A 280 35.72 9.11 11.39
CA MET A 280 34.90 8.64 12.52
C MET A 280 34.06 9.74 13.16
N LEU A 281 34.47 11.01 13.01
CA LEU A 281 33.72 12.14 13.58
C LEU A 281 32.34 12.28 12.92
N ALA A 282 32.21 11.94 11.62
CA ALA A 282 30.93 11.91 10.92
C ALA A 282 29.96 10.93 11.58
N TYR A 283 30.43 9.71 11.90
CA TYR A 283 29.64 8.73 12.66
C TYR A 283 29.27 9.24 14.04
N VAL A 284 30.27 9.75 14.80
CA VAL A 284 30.04 10.19 16.16
C VAL A 284 29.04 11.35 16.24
N LYS A 285 29.18 12.35 15.35
CA LYS A 285 28.25 13.50 15.32
C LYS A 285 26.88 13.13 14.79
N GLY A 286 26.84 12.41 13.66
CA GLY A 286 25.59 12.16 12.92
C GLY A 286 24.75 11.02 13.48
N ILE A 287 25.35 10.09 14.21
CA ILE A 287 24.68 8.89 14.72
C ILE A 287 24.83 8.77 16.23
N GLN A 288 26.03 8.46 16.73
CA GLN A 288 26.22 8.03 18.12
C GLN A 288 25.76 9.08 19.16
N ARG A 289 26.11 10.36 18.94
CA ARG A 289 25.67 11.44 19.86
C ARG A 289 24.17 11.64 19.85
N GLU A 290 23.52 11.45 18.68
CA GLU A 290 22.07 11.57 18.57
C GLU A 290 21.37 10.37 19.22
N GLU A 291 21.88 9.16 19.05
CA GLU A 291 21.38 7.97 19.76
C GLU A 291 21.43 8.17 21.27
N ILE A 292 22.56 8.69 21.80
CA ILE A 292 22.72 8.98 23.22
C ILE A 292 21.71 10.04 23.67
N ARG A 293 21.62 11.19 22.98
CA ARG A 293 20.73 12.30 23.36
C ARG A 293 19.25 11.90 23.34
N GLN A 294 18.87 11.05 22.41
CA GLN A 294 17.50 10.61 22.24
C GLN A 294 17.15 9.34 23.03
N GLY A 295 18.12 8.76 23.76
CA GLY A 295 17.93 7.54 24.54
C GLY A 295 17.64 6.31 23.66
N ILE A 296 18.22 6.25 22.45
CA ILE A 296 18.01 5.13 21.54
C ILE A 296 18.75 3.90 22.05
N ALA A 297 18.01 2.82 22.30
CA ALA A 297 18.54 1.62 22.94
C ALA A 297 19.68 0.94 22.16
N CYS A 298 19.74 1.10 20.83
CA CYS A 298 20.76 0.48 20.00
C CYS A 298 22.18 1.04 20.22
N VAL A 299 22.35 2.16 20.91
CA VAL A 299 23.68 2.61 21.38
C VAL A 299 24.35 1.56 22.27
N LYS A 300 23.53 0.78 22.98
CA LYS A 300 23.98 -0.39 23.79
C LYS A 300 23.72 -1.70 23.00
N HIS A 301 24.25 -1.79 21.80
CA HIS A 301 23.95 -2.88 20.87
C HIS A 301 24.31 -4.28 21.41
N GLN A 302 25.32 -4.42 22.28
CA GLN A 302 25.63 -5.70 22.90
C GLN A 302 24.49 -6.17 23.80
N ASN A 303 23.94 -5.29 24.64
CA ASN A 303 22.80 -5.62 25.49
C ASN A 303 21.56 -5.91 24.66
N MET A 304 21.34 -5.12 23.61
CA MET A 304 20.22 -5.34 22.66
C MET A 304 20.34 -6.69 21.94
N ALA A 305 21.57 -7.17 21.68
CA ALA A 305 21.85 -8.48 21.16
C ALA A 305 21.81 -9.61 22.20
N GLY A 306 21.53 -9.31 23.47
CA GLY A 306 21.39 -10.29 24.56
C GLY A 306 22.69 -10.65 25.27
N SER A 307 23.72 -9.78 25.26
CA SER A 307 24.98 -10.04 25.96
C SER A 307 24.77 -10.24 27.46
N ASP A 308 23.89 -9.51 28.09
CA ASP A 308 23.51 -9.62 29.51
C ASP A 308 22.87 -10.95 29.83
N ILE A 309 22.02 -11.48 28.92
CA ILE A 309 21.42 -12.82 29.04
C ILE A 309 22.52 -13.89 28.98
N GLY A 310 23.44 -13.75 28.01
CA GLY A 310 24.59 -14.65 27.88
C GLY A 310 25.52 -14.60 29.10
N ASP A 311 25.78 -13.42 29.65
CA ASP A 311 26.63 -13.22 30.83
C ASP A 311 25.97 -13.80 32.08
N ASN A 312 24.67 -13.59 32.29
CA ASN A 312 23.92 -14.20 33.38
C ASN A 312 23.93 -15.74 33.32
N HIS A 313 23.81 -16.28 32.10
CA HIS A 313 23.89 -17.72 31.89
C HIS A 313 25.28 -18.29 32.26
N LYS A 314 26.36 -17.61 31.86
CA LYS A 314 27.72 -18.00 32.21
C LYS A 314 27.94 -17.92 33.72
N GLU A 315 27.49 -16.85 34.36
CA GLU A 315 27.61 -16.66 35.82
C GLU A 315 26.87 -17.75 36.60
N TYR A 316 25.70 -18.17 36.13
CA TYR A 316 24.93 -19.25 36.73
C TYR A 316 25.71 -20.59 36.77
N PHE A 317 26.48 -20.91 35.73
CA PHE A 317 27.23 -22.13 35.63
C PHE A 317 28.68 -22.07 36.18
N ALA A 318 29.33 -20.93 36.12
CA ALA A 318 30.75 -20.73 36.47
C ALA A 318 30.98 -19.81 37.66
N GLY A 319 29.93 -19.25 38.23
CA GLY A 319 30.03 -18.31 39.35
C GLY A 319 30.94 -17.11 39.05
N ASP A 320 31.63 -16.61 40.06
CA ASP A 320 32.52 -15.45 39.96
C ASP A 320 33.71 -15.63 39.00
N ALA A 321 33.98 -16.87 38.55
CA ALA A 321 35.00 -17.16 37.55
C ALA A 321 34.55 -16.88 36.11
N ALA A 322 33.26 -16.55 35.89
CA ALA A 322 32.73 -16.26 34.55
C ALA A 322 33.34 -14.96 34.00
N LEU A 323 33.89 -15.06 32.77
CA LEU A 323 34.29 -13.88 32.00
C LEU A 323 33.06 -13.29 31.34
N LYS A 324 32.68 -12.08 31.71
CA LYS A 324 31.51 -11.37 31.17
C LYS A 324 31.87 -10.61 29.91
N ALA A 325 30.96 -10.57 28.95
CA ALA A 325 31.10 -9.76 27.74
C ALA A 325 30.93 -8.26 28.03
N SER A 326 30.16 -7.93 29.06
CA SER A 326 29.89 -6.58 29.53
C SER A 326 30.57 -6.34 30.91
N GLY A 327 31.89 -6.32 30.96
CA GLY A 327 32.63 -6.04 32.19
C GLY A 327 32.62 -4.57 32.61
N GLU A 328 32.78 -4.31 33.92
CA GLU A 328 32.81 -2.95 34.49
C GLU A 328 33.88 -2.04 33.86
N ASP A 329 35.02 -2.61 33.51
CA ASP A 329 36.15 -1.89 32.91
C ASP A 329 36.04 -1.73 31.39
N ASN A 330 35.00 -2.26 30.76
CA ASN A 330 34.91 -2.30 29.30
C ASN A 330 33.66 -1.58 28.80
N THR A 331 32.52 -2.27 28.64
CA THR A 331 31.35 -1.72 27.98
C THR A 331 30.17 -1.41 28.88
N MET A 332 30.17 -1.92 30.14
CA MET A 332 29.02 -1.78 31.05
C MET A 332 28.63 -0.33 31.32
N ASN A 333 29.62 0.57 31.48
CA ASN A 333 29.40 1.96 31.90
C ASN A 333 29.62 2.99 30.78
N GLN A 334 29.97 2.58 29.57
CA GLN A 334 30.34 3.52 28.51
C GLN A 334 29.21 4.45 28.07
N PHE A 335 27.97 4.01 28.17
CA PHE A 335 26.78 4.75 27.75
C PHE A 335 25.76 4.91 28.88
N ASN A 336 26.21 4.88 30.13
CA ASN A 336 25.36 5.26 31.26
C ASN A 336 25.33 6.79 31.34
N LEU A 337 24.12 7.36 31.11
CA LEU A 337 23.84 8.78 31.27
C LEU A 337 23.24 9.03 32.64
#